data_99caa87802a437ebf878e3cd746f9094
#
_entry.id   99caa87802a437ebf878e3cd746f9094
#
_cell.length_a   1.000
_cell.length_b   1.000
_cell.length_c   1.000
_cell.angle_alpha   90.00
_cell.angle_beta   90.00
_cell.angle_gamma   90.00
#
_symmetry.space_group_name_H-M   'P 1'
#
loop_
_entity.id
_entity.type
_entity.pdbx_description
1 polymer ?
#
loop_
_entity_poly.entity_id
_entity_poly.type
_entity_poly.pdbx_seq_one_letter_code
_entity_poly.pdbx_strand_id
1 'polypeptide(L)'
;AIRALFARGMPPAPAYAMARRNRFLGRWLAHGEGYPDWNVRLFDRRRARWTEDVVHEHVVAEGPVARLDGDLLHASAESIEDYVAKQNRYTSLQAQALHAKGERASFARMALSPLTRFLRFYVVKAGFLDGAAGFAHVAIGAFASFLKYTKLRGLDARRLEGQTAGVDLTRL
;
A
#
# COMPACT_ATOMS: atom_id res chain seq x y z
N ALA A 1 13.88 21.35 7.57
CA ALA A 1 14.60 20.67 6.49
C ALA A 1 14.42 21.39 5.14
N ILE A 2 13.19 21.57 4.60
CA ILE A 2 12.96 22.18 3.26
C ILE A 2 13.58 23.59 3.15
N ARG A 3 13.32 24.49 4.10
CA ARG A 3 13.92 25.84 4.09
C ARG A 3 15.46 25.80 4.07
N ALA A 4 16.08 24.91 4.84
CA ALA A 4 17.54 24.75 4.88
C ALA A 4 18.09 24.20 3.55
N LEU A 5 17.32 23.34 2.86
CA LEU A 5 17.69 22.83 1.55
C LEU A 5 17.77 23.94 0.51
N PHE A 6 16.80 24.86 0.47
CA PHE A 6 16.75 25.97 -0.47
C PHE A 6 17.63 27.17 -0.09
N ALA A 7 18.06 27.29 1.17
CA ALA A 7 18.96 28.36 1.60
C ALA A 7 20.35 28.31 0.92
N ARG A 8 20.71 27.17 0.35
CA ARG A 8 21.98 26.95 -0.38
C ARG A 8 21.83 27.04 -1.91
N GLY A 9 20.71 27.58 -2.41
CA GLY A 9 20.39 27.63 -3.83
C GLY A 9 19.46 26.51 -4.28
N MET A 10 19.39 26.26 -5.60
CA MET A 10 18.56 25.18 -6.12
C MET A 10 19.06 23.81 -5.66
N PRO A 11 18.17 22.97 -5.12
CA PRO A 11 18.53 21.63 -4.65
C PRO A 11 19.09 20.77 -5.79
N PRO A 12 20.18 19.99 -5.54
CA PRO A 12 20.88 19.26 -6.62
C PRO A 12 20.10 18.05 -7.14
N ALA A 13 19.35 17.36 -6.28
CA ALA A 13 18.57 16.20 -6.70
C ALA A 13 17.23 16.63 -7.34
N PRO A 14 16.75 15.88 -8.36
CA PRO A 14 15.48 16.16 -9.00
C PRO A 14 14.26 15.90 -8.09
N ALA A 15 14.42 15.04 -7.09
CA ALA A 15 13.34 14.68 -6.17
C ALA A 15 13.87 14.28 -4.78
N TYR A 16 13.02 14.46 -3.78
CA TYR A 16 13.32 14.17 -2.38
C TYR A 16 12.19 13.36 -1.76
N ALA A 17 12.56 12.23 -1.16
CA ALA A 17 11.65 11.40 -0.37
C ALA A 17 11.73 11.81 1.11
N MET A 18 10.58 11.89 1.75
CA MET A 18 10.43 12.11 3.19
C MET A 18 9.75 10.91 3.82
N ALA A 19 10.12 10.58 5.06
CA ALA A 19 9.44 9.56 5.83
C ALA A 19 8.04 10.05 6.22
N ARG A 20 7.00 9.41 5.68
CA ARG A 20 5.62 9.69 6.09
C ARG A 20 5.33 8.98 7.39
N ARG A 21 4.88 9.73 8.38
CA ARG A 21 4.47 9.22 9.68
C ARG A 21 2.96 9.28 9.78
N ASN A 22 2.35 8.10 9.85
CA ASN A 22 0.90 7.98 9.87
C ASN A 22 0.36 8.10 11.31
N ARG A 23 -0.76 8.82 11.48
CA ARG A 23 -1.51 8.82 12.73
C ARG A 23 -2.61 7.77 12.66
N PHE A 24 -2.67 6.92 13.68
CA PHE A 24 -3.67 5.87 13.77
C PHE A 24 -4.13 5.69 15.22
N LEU A 25 -5.44 5.64 15.47
CA LEU A 25 -6.02 5.60 16.82
C LEU A 25 -5.43 6.66 17.76
N GLY A 26 -5.28 7.88 17.27
CA GLY A 26 -4.74 9.00 18.04
C GLY A 26 -3.22 9.00 18.24
N ARG A 27 -2.51 7.92 17.87
CA ARG A 27 -1.07 7.76 18.02
C ARG A 27 -0.31 7.96 16.71
N TRP A 28 0.82 8.65 16.75
CA TRP A 28 1.77 8.70 15.65
C TRP A 28 2.58 7.41 15.62
N LEU A 29 2.39 6.57 14.60
CA LEU A 29 3.11 5.32 14.46
C LEU A 29 4.59 5.59 14.18
N ALA A 30 5.47 4.86 14.87
CA ALA A 30 6.92 4.95 14.72
C ALA A 30 7.56 3.63 14.28
N HIS A 31 6.77 2.57 14.16
CA HIS A 31 7.23 1.23 13.85
C HIS A 31 6.24 0.50 12.92
N GLY A 32 6.54 -0.75 12.61
CA GLY A 32 5.66 -1.62 11.86
C GLY A 32 5.52 -1.21 10.40
N GLU A 33 4.27 -1.24 9.91
CA GLU A 33 3.92 -0.85 8.55
C GLU A 33 3.69 0.66 8.42
N GLY A 34 3.43 1.33 9.54
CA GLY A 34 3.09 2.74 9.57
C GLY A 34 4.27 3.70 9.46
N TYR A 35 5.52 3.18 9.64
CA TYR A 35 6.72 4.00 9.61
C TYR A 35 8.01 3.13 9.47
N PRO A 36 9.06 3.63 8.77
CA PRO A 36 9.04 4.74 7.85
C PRO A 36 8.35 4.36 6.52
N ASP A 37 7.44 5.21 6.06
CA ASP A 37 6.80 5.09 4.76
C ASP A 37 7.36 6.19 3.85
N TRP A 38 8.37 5.84 3.05
CA TRP A 38 9.09 6.79 2.21
C TRP A 38 8.26 7.24 1.03
N ASN A 39 7.97 8.54 0.96
CA ASN A 39 7.18 9.14 -0.11
C ASN A 39 7.91 10.33 -0.71
N VAL A 40 7.98 10.38 -2.04
CA VAL A 40 8.45 11.55 -2.76
C VAL A 40 7.34 12.61 -2.74
N ARG A 41 7.64 13.78 -2.17
CA ARG A 41 6.68 14.90 -2.07
C ARG A 41 7.30 16.24 -2.40
N LEU A 42 8.62 16.32 -2.57
CA LEU A 42 9.33 17.50 -3.03
C LEU A 42 10.12 17.14 -4.29
N PHE A 43 9.84 17.81 -5.40
CA PHE A 43 10.51 17.53 -6.67
C PHE A 43 10.49 18.74 -7.61
N ASP A 44 11.48 18.82 -8.49
CA ASP A 44 11.53 19.78 -9.57
C ASP A 44 10.63 19.33 -10.71
N ARG A 45 9.56 20.07 -10.99
CA ARG A 45 8.56 19.76 -12.02
C ARG A 45 9.13 19.69 -13.44
N ARG A 46 10.32 20.21 -13.67
CA ARG A 46 11.03 20.12 -14.96
C ARG A 46 11.76 18.79 -15.12
N ARG A 47 12.05 18.08 -14.01
CA ARG A 47 12.87 16.87 -13.95
C ARG A 47 12.16 15.68 -13.29
N ALA A 48 10.93 15.86 -12.85
CA ALA A 48 10.13 14.83 -12.25
C ALA A 48 8.63 15.09 -12.44
N ARG A 49 7.85 14.02 -12.54
CA ARG A 49 6.40 14.07 -12.75
C ARG A 49 5.70 12.92 -12.06
N TRP A 50 4.41 13.06 -11.82
CA TRP A 50 3.55 11.95 -11.40
C TRP A 50 3.36 10.95 -12.54
N THR A 51 3.25 9.66 -12.20
CA THR A 51 2.77 8.65 -13.15
C THR A 51 1.27 8.81 -13.36
N GLU A 52 0.77 8.27 -14.49
CA GLU A 52 -0.65 8.22 -14.81
C GLU A 52 -1.34 6.96 -14.25
N ASP A 53 -0.68 6.22 -13.37
CA ASP A 53 -1.18 4.99 -12.77
C ASP A 53 -2.39 5.26 -11.85
N VAL A 54 -3.52 4.65 -12.14
CA VAL A 54 -4.78 4.87 -11.40
C VAL A 54 -4.72 4.36 -9.94
N VAL A 55 -3.86 3.39 -9.63
CA VAL A 55 -3.83 2.71 -8.32
C VAL A 55 -2.53 2.94 -7.54
N HIS A 56 -1.43 3.18 -8.21
CA HIS A 56 -0.09 3.30 -7.61
C HIS A 56 0.63 4.55 -8.11
N GLU A 57 -0.05 5.70 -8.06
CA GLU A 57 0.57 6.99 -8.40
C GLU A 57 1.88 7.18 -7.62
N HIS A 58 2.95 7.41 -8.33
CA HIS A 58 4.25 7.73 -7.76
C HIS A 58 4.98 8.75 -8.61
N VAL A 59 5.99 9.39 -8.05
CA VAL A 59 6.80 10.37 -8.77
C VAL A 59 7.96 9.66 -9.45
N VAL A 60 8.06 9.82 -10.77
CA VAL A 60 9.21 9.41 -11.56
C VAL A 60 10.11 10.61 -11.76
N ALA A 61 11.40 10.47 -11.46
CA ALA A 61 12.39 11.54 -11.55
C ALA A 61 13.52 11.16 -12.52
N GLU A 62 14.04 12.17 -13.21
CA GLU A 62 15.22 12.05 -14.07
C GLU A 62 16.50 12.09 -13.22
N GLY A 63 16.80 10.98 -12.55
CA GLY A 63 17.97 10.85 -11.69
C GLY A 63 17.64 10.38 -10.27
N PRO A 64 18.62 10.39 -9.37
CA PRO A 64 18.48 9.82 -8.04
C PRO A 64 17.51 10.63 -7.17
N VAL A 65 16.67 9.90 -6.43
CA VAL A 65 15.83 10.47 -5.38
C VAL A 65 16.64 10.55 -4.09
N ALA A 66 16.85 11.73 -3.57
CA ALA A 66 17.53 11.96 -2.30
C ALA A 66 16.54 11.81 -1.13
N ARG A 67 17.06 11.55 0.06
CA ARG A 67 16.27 11.58 1.30
C ARG A 67 16.39 12.94 1.96
N LEU A 68 15.26 13.43 2.45
CA LEU A 68 15.21 14.67 3.24
C LEU A 68 14.82 14.31 4.67
N ASP A 69 15.62 14.80 5.62
CA ASP A 69 15.37 14.59 7.04
C ASP A 69 14.10 15.31 7.51
N GLY A 70 13.41 14.67 8.44
CA GLY A 70 12.15 15.12 9.00
C GLY A 70 10.95 14.35 8.48
N ASP A 71 9.93 14.26 9.32
CA ASP A 71 8.74 13.48 9.04
C ASP A 71 7.67 14.30 8.31
N LEU A 72 7.02 13.67 7.34
CA LEU A 72 5.79 14.16 6.76
C LEU A 72 4.61 13.60 7.59
N LEU A 73 4.03 14.44 8.43
CA LEU A 73 2.91 14.04 9.29
C LEU A 73 1.65 13.83 8.45
N HIS A 74 1.01 12.66 8.60
CA HIS A 74 -0.15 12.27 7.81
C HIS A 74 -1.26 11.68 8.71
N ALA A 75 -2.31 12.42 8.91
CA ALA A 75 -3.54 11.92 9.53
C ALA A 75 -4.37 11.21 8.46
N SER A 76 -4.25 9.90 8.36
CA SER A 76 -4.73 9.11 7.20
C SER A 76 -6.18 8.63 7.30
N ALA A 77 -6.75 8.59 8.49
CA ALA A 77 -8.13 8.21 8.72
C ALA A 77 -8.65 8.89 9.98
N GLU A 78 -9.86 9.43 9.92
CA GLU A 78 -10.53 10.06 11.06
C GLU A 78 -11.19 9.00 11.94
N SER A 79 -11.63 7.88 11.36
CA SER A 79 -12.27 6.76 12.06
C SER A 79 -11.72 5.40 11.63
N ILE A 80 -12.00 4.37 12.45
CA ILE A 80 -11.69 2.97 12.10
C ILE A 80 -12.54 2.50 10.93
N GLU A 81 -13.80 2.93 10.89
CA GLU A 81 -14.75 2.59 9.83
C GLU A 81 -14.23 3.06 8.48
N ASP A 82 -13.77 4.32 8.39
CA ASP A 82 -13.19 4.87 7.16
C ASP A 82 -11.92 4.14 6.73
N TYR A 83 -11.07 3.81 7.72
CA TYR A 83 -9.85 3.07 7.45
C TYR A 83 -10.15 1.68 6.90
N VAL A 84 -11.07 0.93 7.50
CA VAL A 84 -11.47 -0.42 7.06
C VAL A 84 -12.17 -0.35 5.71
N ALA A 85 -13.07 0.59 5.49
CA ALA A 85 -13.74 0.80 4.20
C ALA A 85 -12.72 1.08 3.08
N LYS A 86 -11.73 1.92 3.37
CA LYS A 86 -10.62 2.21 2.45
C LYS A 86 -9.80 0.95 2.14
N GLN A 87 -9.44 0.16 3.15
CA GLN A 87 -8.73 -1.10 2.97
C GLN A 87 -9.55 -2.09 2.13
N ASN A 88 -10.85 -2.20 2.40
CA ASN A 88 -11.75 -3.05 1.62
C ASN A 88 -11.77 -2.66 0.14
N ARG A 89 -11.86 -1.36 -0.18
CA ARG A 89 -11.82 -0.85 -1.55
C ARG A 89 -10.47 -1.14 -2.22
N TYR A 90 -9.36 -0.86 -1.55
CA TYR A 90 -8.02 -1.11 -2.11
C TYR A 90 -7.76 -2.61 -2.37
N THR A 91 -8.22 -3.49 -1.48
CA THR A 91 -8.07 -4.94 -1.71
C THR A 91 -8.87 -5.42 -2.93
N SER A 92 -10.03 -4.79 -3.23
CA SER A 92 -10.80 -5.09 -4.45
C SER A 92 -10.05 -4.65 -5.71
N LEU A 93 -9.52 -3.42 -5.73
CA LEU A 93 -8.74 -2.90 -6.85
C LEU A 93 -7.47 -3.72 -7.10
N GLN A 94 -6.76 -4.10 -6.03
CA GLN A 94 -5.58 -4.95 -6.13
C GLN A 94 -5.91 -6.35 -6.65
N ALA A 95 -7.00 -6.96 -6.19
CA ALA A 95 -7.45 -8.26 -6.69
C ALA A 95 -7.80 -8.21 -8.18
N GLN A 96 -8.51 -7.17 -8.62
CA GLN A 96 -8.82 -6.94 -10.03
C GLN A 96 -7.56 -6.76 -10.88
N ALA A 97 -6.60 -5.96 -10.41
CA ALA A 97 -5.33 -5.74 -11.11
C ALA A 97 -4.50 -7.04 -11.24
N LEU A 98 -4.45 -7.86 -10.20
CA LEU A 98 -3.79 -9.16 -10.23
C LEU A 98 -4.50 -10.12 -11.19
N HIS A 99 -5.84 -10.17 -11.15
CA HIS A 99 -6.64 -10.98 -12.05
C HIS A 99 -6.45 -10.59 -13.52
N ALA A 100 -6.41 -9.29 -13.82
CA ALA A 100 -6.14 -8.78 -15.17
C ALA A 100 -4.76 -9.16 -15.70
N LYS A 101 -3.77 -9.33 -14.80
CA LYS A 101 -2.43 -9.85 -15.11
C LYS A 101 -2.38 -11.38 -15.25
N GLY A 102 -3.50 -12.08 -15.09
CA GLY A 102 -3.57 -13.54 -15.13
C GLY A 102 -3.05 -14.23 -13.86
N GLU A 103 -2.76 -13.46 -12.78
CA GLU A 103 -2.35 -14.05 -11.51
C GLU A 103 -3.52 -14.77 -10.83
N ARG A 104 -3.21 -15.89 -10.15
CA ARG A 104 -4.17 -16.69 -9.38
C ARG A 104 -3.76 -16.80 -7.93
N ALA A 105 -4.73 -16.95 -7.05
CA ALA A 105 -4.50 -17.17 -5.64
C ALA A 105 -4.67 -18.66 -5.27
N SER A 106 -3.57 -19.31 -4.84
CA SER A 106 -3.65 -20.60 -4.18
C SER A 106 -4.20 -20.47 -2.76
N PHE A 107 -4.73 -21.56 -2.23
CA PHE A 107 -5.17 -21.63 -0.82
C PHE A 107 -4.00 -21.28 0.13
N ALA A 108 -2.81 -21.82 -0.14
CA ALA A 108 -1.63 -21.53 0.66
C ALA A 108 -1.27 -20.02 0.65
N ARG A 109 -1.32 -19.37 -0.52
CA ARG A 109 -1.07 -17.91 -0.62
C ARG A 109 -2.11 -17.10 0.16
N MET A 110 -3.37 -17.50 0.12
CA MET A 110 -4.46 -16.87 0.87
C MET A 110 -4.26 -17.04 2.39
N ALA A 111 -3.89 -18.22 2.86
CA ALA A 111 -3.74 -18.53 4.28
C ALA A 111 -2.43 -17.97 4.88
N LEU A 112 -1.32 -18.08 4.15
CA LEU A 112 0.01 -17.71 4.68
C LEU A 112 0.34 -16.23 4.52
N SER A 113 -0.20 -15.56 3.51
CA SER A 113 0.11 -14.14 3.27
C SER A 113 -0.25 -13.22 4.44
N PRO A 114 -1.40 -13.34 5.11
CA PRO A 114 -1.70 -12.54 6.30
C PRO A 114 -0.75 -12.83 7.46
N LEU A 115 -0.39 -14.09 7.67
CA LEU A 115 0.51 -14.50 8.74
C LEU A 115 1.93 -13.93 8.53
N THR A 116 2.48 -14.10 7.33
CA THR A 116 3.81 -13.56 6.99
C THR A 116 3.83 -12.05 7.08
N ARG A 117 2.76 -11.36 6.63
CA ARG A 117 2.63 -9.91 6.77
C ARG A 117 2.58 -9.49 8.24
N PHE A 118 1.76 -10.15 9.06
CA PHE A 118 1.67 -9.87 10.49
C PHE A 118 3.02 -10.03 11.18
N LEU A 119 3.68 -11.17 11.03
CA LEU A 119 4.99 -11.43 11.63
C LEU A 119 6.04 -10.42 11.19
N ARG A 120 6.08 -10.10 9.89
CA ARG A 120 7.00 -9.11 9.35
C ARG A 120 6.83 -7.74 9.97
N PHE A 121 5.61 -7.23 10.06
CA PHE A 121 5.38 -5.86 10.52
C PHE A 121 5.24 -5.75 12.04
N TYR A 122 4.66 -6.74 12.69
CA TYR A 122 4.48 -6.70 14.15
C TYR A 122 5.76 -7.09 14.90
N VAL A 123 6.44 -8.15 14.46
CA VAL A 123 7.64 -8.66 15.13
C VAL A 123 8.90 -8.05 14.52
N VAL A 124 9.20 -8.31 13.24
CA VAL A 124 10.47 -7.92 12.60
C VAL A 124 10.61 -6.41 12.48
N LYS A 125 9.52 -5.69 12.20
CA LYS A 125 9.46 -4.23 12.13
C LYS A 125 9.05 -3.58 13.47
N ALA A 126 9.05 -4.36 14.54
CA ALA A 126 8.79 -3.90 15.90
C ALA A 126 7.45 -3.13 16.07
N GLY A 127 6.42 -3.45 15.29
CA GLY A 127 5.11 -2.80 15.39
C GLY A 127 4.46 -2.90 16.76
N PHE A 128 4.86 -3.89 17.58
CA PHE A 128 4.44 -4.04 18.97
C PHE A 128 4.85 -2.84 19.86
N LEU A 129 5.90 -2.11 19.51
CA LEU A 129 6.34 -0.92 20.25
C LEU A 129 5.35 0.25 20.10
N ASP A 130 4.49 0.24 19.11
CA ASP A 130 3.41 1.21 18.97
C ASP A 130 2.15 0.83 19.78
N GLY A 131 2.24 -0.20 20.64
CA GLY A 131 1.18 -0.63 21.55
C GLY A 131 -0.10 -1.09 20.81
N ALA A 132 -1.27 -0.81 21.41
CA ALA A 132 -2.56 -1.21 20.82
C ALA A 132 -2.80 -0.64 19.41
N ALA A 133 -2.35 0.60 19.15
CA ALA A 133 -2.48 1.20 17.82
C ALA A 133 -1.64 0.46 16.77
N GLY A 134 -0.39 0.08 17.11
CA GLY A 134 0.46 -0.72 16.25
C GLY A 134 -0.10 -2.12 15.99
N PHE A 135 -0.61 -2.77 17.04
CA PHE A 135 -1.28 -4.07 16.89
C PHE A 135 -2.47 -4.00 15.94
N ALA A 136 -3.40 -3.07 16.18
CA ALA A 136 -4.60 -2.92 15.37
C ALA A 136 -4.26 -2.58 13.91
N HIS A 137 -3.31 -1.66 13.69
CA HIS A 137 -2.87 -1.28 12.35
C HIS A 137 -2.31 -2.49 11.56
N VAL A 138 -1.41 -3.26 12.18
CA VAL A 138 -0.80 -4.44 11.56
C VAL A 138 -1.83 -5.57 11.36
N ALA A 139 -2.73 -5.78 12.32
CA ALA A 139 -3.79 -6.80 12.22
C ALA A 139 -4.75 -6.50 11.07
N ILE A 140 -5.20 -5.24 10.93
CA ILE A 140 -6.05 -4.82 9.80
C ILE A 140 -5.30 -4.97 8.47
N GLY A 141 -4.01 -4.61 8.41
CA GLY A 141 -3.18 -4.81 7.23
C GLY A 141 -3.02 -6.29 6.85
N ALA A 142 -2.84 -7.17 7.83
CA ALA A 142 -2.79 -8.62 7.62
C ALA A 142 -4.14 -9.14 7.11
N PHE A 143 -5.25 -8.71 7.70
CA PHE A 143 -6.59 -9.05 7.22
C PHE A 143 -6.86 -8.53 5.80
N ALA A 144 -6.40 -7.33 5.47
CA ALA A 144 -6.48 -6.81 4.10
C ALA A 144 -5.69 -7.70 3.10
N SER A 145 -4.55 -8.27 3.51
CA SER A 145 -3.84 -9.25 2.69
C SER A 145 -4.65 -10.52 2.45
N PHE A 146 -5.33 -11.03 3.47
CA PHE A 146 -6.27 -12.15 3.33
C PHE A 146 -7.41 -11.81 2.37
N LEU A 147 -8.09 -10.68 2.57
CA LEU A 147 -9.20 -10.22 1.72
C LEU A 147 -8.79 -10.09 0.24
N LYS A 148 -7.62 -9.53 -0.05
CA LYS A 148 -7.12 -9.40 -1.41
C LYS A 148 -7.06 -10.75 -2.13
N TYR A 149 -6.46 -11.76 -1.53
CA TYR A 149 -6.32 -13.07 -2.16
C TYR A 149 -7.62 -13.87 -2.17
N THR A 150 -8.50 -13.68 -1.19
CA THR A 150 -9.86 -14.24 -1.19
C THR A 150 -10.69 -13.68 -2.35
N LYS A 151 -10.64 -12.35 -2.55
CA LYS A 151 -11.31 -11.69 -3.67
C LYS A 151 -10.74 -12.12 -5.03
N LEU A 152 -9.42 -12.24 -5.14
CA LEU A 152 -8.78 -12.74 -6.35
C LEU A 152 -9.26 -14.16 -6.68
N ARG A 153 -9.33 -15.04 -5.69
CA ARG A 153 -9.85 -16.41 -5.86
C ARG A 153 -11.32 -16.42 -6.28
N GLY A 154 -12.13 -15.50 -5.75
CA GLY A 154 -13.53 -15.34 -6.17
C GLY A 154 -13.69 -14.89 -7.62
N LEU A 155 -12.80 -14.03 -8.11
CA LEU A 155 -12.77 -13.64 -9.54
C LEU A 155 -12.38 -14.81 -10.45
N ASP A 156 -11.42 -15.63 -10.02
CA ASP A 156 -11.04 -16.85 -10.76
C ASP A 156 -12.19 -17.86 -10.86
N ALA A 157 -12.93 -18.08 -9.77
CA ALA A 157 -14.09 -19.00 -9.76
C ALA A 157 -15.19 -18.57 -10.74
N ARG A 158 -15.58 -17.29 -10.71
CA ARG A 158 -16.58 -16.74 -11.63
C ARG A 158 -16.19 -16.85 -13.11
N ARG A 159 -14.90 -16.70 -13.41
CA ARG A 159 -14.40 -16.88 -14.78
C ARG A 159 -14.56 -18.33 -15.26
N LEU A 160 -14.29 -19.31 -14.39
CA LEU A 160 -14.45 -20.73 -14.71
C LEU A 160 -15.92 -21.10 -14.92
N GLU A 161 -16.83 -20.59 -14.08
CA GLU A 161 -18.29 -20.79 -14.22
C GLU A 161 -18.80 -20.19 -15.55
N GLY A 162 -18.37 -19.00 -15.92
CA GLY A 162 -18.74 -18.37 -17.18
C GLY A 162 -18.21 -19.13 -18.42
N GLN A 163 -17.05 -19.77 -18.33
CA GLN A 163 -16.49 -20.61 -19.39
C GLN A 163 -17.24 -21.94 -19.55
N THR A 164 -17.66 -22.56 -18.45
CA THR A 164 -18.46 -23.82 -18.47
C THR A 164 -19.86 -23.59 -18.98
N ALA A 165 -20.51 -22.49 -18.61
CA ALA A 165 -21.84 -22.13 -19.09
C ALA A 165 -21.85 -21.82 -20.61
N GLY A 166 -20.76 -21.23 -21.15
CA GLY A 166 -20.64 -20.93 -22.59
C GLY A 166 -20.41 -22.18 -23.49
N VAL A 167 -19.81 -23.24 -22.90
CA VAL A 167 -19.55 -24.48 -23.65
C VAL A 167 -20.82 -25.34 -23.81
N ASP A 168 -21.76 -25.25 -22.88
CA ASP A 168 -22.96 -26.08 -22.90
C ASP A 168 -24.01 -25.59 -23.94
N LEU A 169 -23.96 -24.31 -24.31
CA LEU A 169 -24.86 -23.73 -25.33
C LEU A 169 -24.41 -24.01 -26.78
N THR A 170 -23.20 -24.53 -26.99
CA THR A 170 -22.68 -24.86 -28.35
C THR A 170 -22.86 -26.32 -28.70
N ARG A 171 -23.51 -27.14 -27.86
CA ARG A 171 -23.77 -28.58 -28.06
C ARG A 171 -25.25 -28.93 -28.34
N LEU A 172 -26.10 -27.93 -28.53
CA LEU A 172 -27.47 -28.06 -28.98
C LEU A 172 -27.61 -27.54 -30.41
#